data_c19d30bab9c197bdcf8c96259dac07d8
#
_entry.id   c19d30bab9c197bdcf8c96259dac07d8
#
_cell.length_a   1.000
_cell.length_b   1.000
_cell.length_c   1.000
_cell.angle_alpha   90.00
_cell.angle_beta   90.00
_cell.angle_gamma   90.00
#
_symmetry.space_group_name_H-M   'P 1'
#
loop_
_entity.id
_entity.type
_entity.pdbx_description
1 polymer ?
#
loop_
_entity_poly.entity_id
_entity_poly.type
_entity_poly.pdbx_seq_one_letter_code
_entity_poly.pdbx_strand_id
1 'polypeptide(L)'
;MPAATLRCSLAEAIAQWVREDVPPRVRALDSSLKSLDNYASYDCRGRNRVAGATLSEHGKANALDIRSLKLMNGRVVKLTDPEVSSDFRESLRRSACARFATVLGPGSDGYHEDHIHVDLAERRNAQHLCRWDVRVPDTDNVAVESPVPLPRPRPTHRS
;
A
#
# COMPACT_ATOMS: atom_id res chain seq x y z
N MET A 1 -3.74 20.33 4.22
CA MET A 1 -4.37 19.00 4.42
C MET A 1 -5.04 19.00 5.77
N PRO A 2 -6.23 18.40 5.92
CA PRO A 2 -6.89 18.32 7.22
C PRO A 2 -6.04 17.48 8.19
N ALA A 3 -6.09 17.83 9.47
CA ALA A 3 -5.47 17.04 10.53
C ALA A 3 -6.17 15.66 10.59
N ALA A 4 -5.39 14.60 10.83
CA ALA A 4 -5.95 13.28 11.02
C ALA A 4 -6.66 13.19 12.38
N THR A 5 -7.85 12.60 12.41
CA THR A 5 -8.53 12.26 13.66
C THR A 5 -8.20 10.81 14.00
N LEU A 6 -7.43 10.60 15.05
CA LEU A 6 -6.93 9.30 15.48
C LEU A 6 -7.08 9.13 16.98
N ARG A 7 -7.25 7.89 17.44
CA ARG A 7 -7.10 7.57 18.87
C ARG A 7 -5.63 7.71 19.29
N CYS A 8 -5.38 8.01 20.57
CA CYS A 8 -4.05 8.31 21.06
C CYS A 8 -3.00 7.23 20.78
N SER A 9 -3.36 5.95 20.92
CA SER A 9 -2.43 4.84 20.66
C SER A 9 -1.94 4.80 19.22
N LEU A 10 -2.84 5.00 18.24
CA LEU A 10 -2.45 5.05 16.83
C LEU A 10 -1.67 6.33 16.50
N ALA A 11 -2.09 7.47 17.04
CA ALA A 11 -1.38 8.74 16.88
C ALA A 11 0.08 8.65 17.37
N GLU A 12 0.30 8.00 18.51
CA GLU A 12 1.64 7.74 19.05
C GLU A 12 2.45 6.82 18.15
N ALA A 13 1.89 5.68 17.70
CA ALA A 13 2.57 4.76 16.81
C ALA A 13 2.96 5.43 15.47
N ILE A 14 2.08 6.24 14.89
CA ILE A 14 2.37 7.04 13.69
C ILE A 14 3.49 8.05 13.98
N ALA A 15 3.42 8.76 15.09
CA ALA A 15 4.43 9.75 15.45
C ALA A 15 5.81 9.12 15.67
N GLN A 16 5.88 7.94 16.27
CA GLN A 16 7.14 7.17 16.40
C GLN A 16 7.66 6.72 15.04
N TRP A 17 6.80 6.14 14.20
CA TRP A 17 7.18 5.72 12.85
C TRP A 17 7.74 6.89 12.02
N VAL A 18 7.09 8.04 12.07
CA VAL A 18 7.53 9.26 11.37
C VAL A 18 8.86 9.81 11.90
N ARG A 19 9.12 9.69 13.21
CA ARG A 19 10.36 10.19 13.81
C ARG A 19 11.55 9.24 13.69
N GLU A 20 11.29 7.93 13.73
CA GLU A 20 12.33 6.92 13.88
C GLU A 20 12.58 6.14 12.59
N ASP A 21 11.51 5.69 11.93
CA ASP A 21 11.61 4.74 10.82
C ASP A 21 11.64 5.42 9.44
N VAL A 22 10.83 6.44 9.22
CA VAL A 22 10.72 7.11 7.91
C VAL A 22 11.99 7.92 7.56
N PRO A 23 12.60 8.70 8.49
CA PRO A 23 13.70 9.59 8.13
C PRO A 23 14.92 8.91 7.53
N PRO A 24 15.43 7.76 8.03
CA PRO A 24 16.59 7.11 7.41
C PRO A 24 16.30 6.64 5.98
N ARG A 25 15.05 6.33 5.67
CA ARG A 25 14.60 5.89 4.34
C ARG A 25 14.48 7.05 3.37
N VAL A 26 13.91 8.16 3.83
CA VAL A 26 13.76 9.37 3.01
C VAL A 26 15.10 10.01 2.70
N ARG A 27 16.12 9.87 3.58
CA ARG A 27 17.49 10.31 3.28
C ARG A 27 18.09 9.63 2.04
N ALA A 28 17.70 8.39 1.73
CA ALA A 28 18.09 7.71 0.50
C ALA A 28 17.52 8.36 -0.77
N LEU A 29 16.58 9.31 -0.62
CA LEU A 29 16.03 10.13 -1.70
C LEU A 29 16.63 11.55 -1.73
N ASP A 30 17.75 11.78 -1.07
CA ASP A 30 18.46 13.05 -0.92
C ASP A 30 17.58 14.18 -0.37
N SER A 31 16.70 13.85 0.60
CA SER A 31 15.80 14.80 1.22
C SER A 31 15.41 14.39 2.64
N SER A 32 14.52 15.16 3.25
CA SER A 32 13.89 14.83 4.52
C SER A 32 12.37 14.91 4.41
N LEU A 33 11.67 14.23 5.31
CA LEU A 33 10.21 14.24 5.36
C LEU A 33 9.71 15.62 5.80
N LYS A 34 8.77 16.18 5.05
CA LYS A 34 8.02 17.39 5.41
C LYS A 34 6.68 17.03 6.06
N SER A 35 5.92 16.13 5.44
CA SER A 35 4.62 15.67 5.96
C SER A 35 4.17 14.38 5.29
N LEU A 36 3.26 13.65 5.94
CA LEU A 36 2.47 12.59 5.34
C LEU A 36 1.24 13.17 4.66
N ASP A 37 0.84 12.58 3.53
CA ASP A 37 -0.44 12.88 2.89
C ASP A 37 -1.52 11.97 3.49
N ASN A 38 -2.26 12.49 4.48
CA ASN A 38 -3.42 11.84 5.09
C ASN A 38 -4.55 11.76 4.06
N TYR A 39 -4.81 10.57 3.52
CA TYR A 39 -5.87 10.31 2.57
C TYR A 39 -7.22 10.13 3.27
N ALA A 40 -7.27 9.31 4.30
CA ALA A 40 -8.41 9.13 5.18
C ALA A 40 -7.95 8.76 6.60
N SER A 41 -8.74 9.19 7.59
CA SER A 41 -8.51 8.83 9.00
C SER A 41 -9.84 8.37 9.62
N TYR A 42 -10.45 9.11 10.54
CA TYR A 42 -11.76 8.77 11.09
C TYR A 42 -12.86 8.88 10.03
N ASP A 43 -13.61 7.79 9.86
CA ASP A 43 -14.82 7.71 9.03
C ASP A 43 -15.75 6.64 9.62
N CYS A 44 -16.91 7.06 10.14
CA CYS A 44 -17.86 6.16 10.81
C CYS A 44 -18.58 5.28 9.77
N ARG A 45 -17.97 4.17 9.40
CA ARG A 45 -18.48 3.22 8.40
C ARG A 45 -18.11 1.78 8.71
N GLY A 46 -18.84 0.83 8.12
CA GLY A 46 -18.45 -0.58 8.06
C GLY A 46 -17.20 -0.81 7.18
N ARG A 47 -16.60 -1.97 7.28
CA ARG A 47 -15.45 -2.36 6.44
C ARG A 47 -15.80 -2.25 4.97
N ASN A 48 -14.89 -1.68 4.18
CA ASN A 48 -14.99 -1.48 2.73
C ASN A 48 -16.30 -0.82 2.28
N ARG A 49 -16.96 -0.07 3.18
CA ARG A 49 -18.28 0.56 2.96
C ARG A 49 -19.40 -0.45 2.62
N VAL A 50 -19.23 -1.72 2.98
CA VAL A 50 -20.24 -2.75 2.74
C VAL A 50 -21.34 -2.64 3.80
N ALA A 51 -22.60 -2.63 3.35
CA ALA A 51 -23.76 -2.59 4.25
C ALA A 51 -23.79 -3.85 5.16
N GLY A 52 -24.02 -3.67 6.46
CA GLY A 52 -24.05 -4.75 7.43
C GLY A 52 -22.68 -5.32 7.83
N ALA A 53 -21.57 -4.83 7.25
CA ALA A 53 -20.23 -5.22 7.66
C ALA A 53 -19.90 -4.69 9.07
N THR A 54 -18.98 -5.38 9.76
CA THR A 54 -18.46 -4.94 11.05
C THR A 54 -17.82 -3.54 10.93
N LEU A 55 -17.85 -2.76 12.02
CA LEU A 55 -17.24 -1.44 12.09
C LEU A 55 -15.77 -1.50 11.68
N SER A 56 -15.38 -0.62 10.75
CA SER A 56 -13.98 -0.56 10.28
C SER A 56 -13.06 0.05 11.35
N GLU A 57 -11.76 -0.14 11.21
CA GLU A 57 -10.79 0.51 12.11
C GLU A 57 -10.80 2.05 11.93
N HIS A 58 -11.18 2.56 10.75
CA HIS A 58 -11.48 4.00 10.56
C HIS A 58 -12.63 4.46 11.44
N GLY A 59 -13.71 3.66 11.54
CA GLY A 59 -14.86 3.98 12.40
C GLY A 59 -14.54 3.97 13.90
N LYS A 60 -13.39 3.40 14.27
CA LYS A 60 -12.84 3.41 15.64
C LYS A 60 -11.75 4.47 15.85
N ALA A 61 -11.50 5.33 14.87
CA ALA A 61 -10.33 6.23 14.80
C ALA A 61 -8.98 5.49 14.98
N ASN A 62 -8.92 4.22 14.58
CA ASN A 62 -7.78 3.31 14.77
C ASN A 62 -7.09 2.97 13.44
N ALA A 63 -7.31 3.73 12.39
CA ALA A 63 -6.71 3.56 11.06
C ALA A 63 -6.31 4.90 10.46
N LEU A 64 -5.27 4.84 9.61
CA LEU A 64 -4.80 5.94 8.78
C LEU A 64 -4.50 5.42 7.38
N ASP A 65 -5.06 6.08 6.37
CA ASP A 65 -4.70 5.86 4.98
C ASP A 65 -3.70 6.94 4.54
N ILE A 66 -2.58 6.51 3.95
CA ILE A 66 -1.47 7.36 3.54
C ILE A 66 -1.27 7.20 2.03
N ARG A 67 -1.39 8.30 1.28
CA ARG A 67 -1.19 8.28 -0.17
C ARG A 67 0.24 8.57 -0.56
N SER A 68 0.87 9.54 0.09
CA SER A 68 2.20 10.00 -0.29
C SER A 68 2.99 10.60 0.86
N LEU A 69 4.30 10.69 0.65
CA LEU A 69 5.22 11.46 1.48
C LEU A 69 5.51 12.77 0.75
N LYS A 70 5.39 13.91 1.43
CA LYS A 70 5.87 15.21 0.95
C LYS A 70 7.24 15.46 1.53
N LEU A 71 8.20 15.78 0.68
CA LEU A 71 9.60 15.99 1.05
C LEU A 71 9.93 17.48 1.15
N MET A 72 10.99 17.80 1.89
CA MET A 72 11.43 19.19 2.08
C MET A 72 11.92 19.85 0.76
N ASN A 73 12.44 19.05 -0.18
CA ASN A 73 12.82 19.52 -1.52
C ASN A 73 11.62 19.74 -2.48
N GLY A 74 10.38 19.63 -1.98
CA GLY A 74 9.16 19.83 -2.74
C GLY A 74 8.65 18.59 -3.49
N ARG A 75 9.43 17.49 -3.57
CA ARG A 75 8.97 16.24 -4.20
C ARG A 75 7.80 15.63 -3.41
N VAL A 76 6.87 15.03 -4.15
CA VAL A 76 5.80 14.19 -3.61
C VAL A 76 6.06 12.75 -4.06
N VAL A 77 6.26 11.86 -3.10
CA VAL A 77 6.53 10.44 -3.33
C VAL A 77 5.25 9.66 -3.04
N LYS A 78 4.54 9.25 -4.09
CA LYS A 78 3.36 8.38 -3.96
C LYS A 78 3.81 6.98 -3.60
N LEU A 79 3.23 6.39 -2.57
CA LEU A 79 3.68 5.10 -2.03
C LEU A 79 3.29 3.92 -2.93
N THR A 80 2.28 4.10 -3.78
CA THR A 80 1.78 3.07 -4.70
C THR A 80 2.27 3.25 -6.14
N ASP A 81 3.07 4.30 -6.41
CA ASP A 81 3.58 4.60 -7.74
C ASP A 81 4.70 3.61 -8.12
N PRO A 82 4.56 2.83 -9.21
CA PRO A 82 5.59 1.90 -9.67
C PRO A 82 6.90 2.60 -10.07
N GLU A 83 6.87 3.87 -10.47
CA GLU A 83 8.07 4.66 -10.81
C GLU A 83 8.92 5.01 -9.56
N VAL A 84 8.35 4.91 -8.37
CA VAL A 84 9.11 5.02 -7.12
C VAL A 84 9.87 3.73 -6.87
N SER A 85 11.18 3.83 -6.60
CA SER A 85 12.06 2.69 -6.36
C SER A 85 11.40 1.60 -5.50
N SER A 86 11.41 0.37 -5.99
CA SER A 86 10.90 -0.80 -5.29
C SER A 86 11.63 -1.01 -3.96
N ASP A 87 12.95 -0.78 -3.90
CA ASP A 87 13.75 -0.92 -2.70
C ASP A 87 13.33 0.09 -1.62
N PHE A 88 13.05 1.34 -2.03
CA PHE A 88 12.52 2.34 -1.11
C PHE A 88 11.15 1.92 -0.57
N ARG A 89 10.22 1.52 -1.45
CA ARG A 89 8.88 1.07 -1.05
C ARG A 89 8.94 -0.18 -0.16
N GLU A 90 9.79 -1.14 -0.48
CA GLU A 90 10.00 -2.35 0.33
C GLU A 90 10.59 -2.04 1.71
N SER A 91 11.59 -1.14 1.76
CA SER A 91 12.15 -0.68 3.03
C SER A 91 11.10 0.00 3.92
N LEU A 92 10.23 0.83 3.30
CA LEU A 92 9.14 1.51 3.99
C LEU A 92 8.08 0.51 4.46
N ARG A 93 7.68 -0.45 3.59
CA ARG A 93 6.77 -1.54 3.91
C ARG A 93 7.23 -2.33 5.14
N ARG A 94 8.49 -2.75 5.15
CA ARG A 94 9.05 -3.51 6.28
C ARG A 94 8.94 -2.73 7.59
N SER A 95 9.22 -1.43 7.58
CA SER A 95 9.13 -0.62 8.79
C SER A 95 7.68 -0.45 9.26
N ALA A 96 6.75 -0.26 8.32
CA ALA A 96 5.32 -0.18 8.66
C ALA A 96 4.82 -1.51 9.22
N CYS A 97 5.13 -2.64 8.57
CA CYS A 97 4.72 -3.98 9.01
C CYS A 97 5.31 -4.40 10.36
N ALA A 98 6.46 -3.85 10.75
CA ALA A 98 7.04 -4.08 12.07
C ALA A 98 6.33 -3.29 13.17
N ARG A 99 5.68 -2.17 12.84
CA ARG A 99 5.08 -1.25 13.81
C ARG A 99 3.57 -1.34 13.94
N PHE A 100 2.88 -1.65 12.84
CA PHE A 100 1.42 -1.68 12.79
C PHE A 100 0.87 -3.11 12.76
N ALA A 101 -0.31 -3.31 13.34
CA ALA A 101 -0.98 -4.61 13.34
C ALA A 101 -1.52 -4.99 11.95
N THR A 102 -1.91 -3.98 11.16
CA THR A 102 -2.29 -4.16 9.75
C THR A 102 -1.55 -3.17 8.89
N VAL A 103 -1.05 -3.65 7.75
CA VAL A 103 -0.59 -2.83 6.63
C VAL A 103 -1.18 -3.42 5.35
N LEU A 104 -2.00 -2.63 4.65
CA LEU A 104 -2.57 -3.01 3.35
C LEU A 104 -2.15 -1.98 2.30
N GLY A 105 -1.91 -2.44 1.09
CA GLY A 105 -1.57 -1.62 -0.06
C GLY A 105 -1.91 -2.36 -1.35
N PRO A 106 -1.38 -1.96 -2.50
CA PRO A 106 -1.61 -2.62 -3.77
C PRO A 106 -1.46 -4.14 -3.69
N GLY A 107 -2.37 -4.87 -4.33
CA GLY A 107 -2.39 -6.33 -4.34
C GLY A 107 -2.92 -6.98 -3.05
N SER A 108 -3.45 -6.21 -2.08
CA SER A 108 -3.98 -6.77 -0.83
C SER A 108 -5.40 -7.31 -0.95
N ASP A 109 -6.35 -6.52 -1.45
CA ASP A 109 -7.78 -6.83 -1.46
C ASP A 109 -8.59 -6.04 -2.51
N GLY A 110 -7.93 -5.29 -3.40
CA GLY A 110 -8.56 -4.46 -4.42
C GLY A 110 -9.14 -3.12 -3.94
N TYR A 111 -9.06 -2.82 -2.64
CA TYR A 111 -9.54 -1.55 -2.07
C TYR A 111 -8.42 -0.58 -1.72
N HIS A 112 -7.15 -1.04 -1.74
CA HIS A 112 -5.97 -0.30 -1.28
C HIS A 112 -4.96 -0.08 -2.42
N GLU A 113 -5.44 0.06 -3.67
CA GLU A 113 -4.55 0.15 -4.84
C GLU A 113 -3.88 1.52 -4.99
N ASP A 114 -4.44 2.58 -4.39
CA ASP A 114 -3.95 3.96 -4.53
C ASP A 114 -3.43 4.60 -3.23
N HIS A 115 -3.40 3.83 -2.13
CA HIS A 115 -2.94 4.27 -0.81
C HIS A 115 -2.46 3.10 0.04
N ILE A 116 -1.81 3.41 1.16
CA ILE A 116 -1.41 2.43 2.16
C ILE A 116 -2.23 2.65 3.42
N HIS A 117 -2.96 1.62 3.80
CA HIS A 117 -3.69 1.57 5.07
C HIS A 117 -2.81 1.03 6.18
N VAL A 118 -2.82 1.69 7.33
CA VAL A 118 -2.19 1.19 8.57
C VAL A 118 -3.15 1.27 9.74
N ASP A 119 -3.16 0.24 10.60
CA ASP A 119 -4.00 0.21 11.80
C ASP A 119 -3.35 -0.55 12.97
N LEU A 120 -3.95 -0.43 14.15
CA LEU A 120 -3.62 -1.19 15.35
C LEU A 120 -4.79 -2.11 15.75
N ALA A 121 -5.38 -2.83 14.78
CA ALA A 121 -6.46 -3.77 15.05
C ALA A 121 -6.01 -4.89 16.00
N GLU A 122 -6.75 -5.09 17.06
CA GLU A 122 -6.56 -6.23 17.94
C GLU A 122 -7.06 -7.52 17.28
N ARG A 123 -6.19 -8.53 17.19
CA ARG A 123 -6.52 -9.85 16.66
C ARG A 123 -6.23 -10.93 17.68
N ARG A 124 -7.06 -11.97 17.67
CA ARG A 124 -6.75 -13.22 18.41
C ARG A 124 -5.38 -13.69 17.92
N ASN A 125 -4.50 -14.07 18.82
CA ASN A 125 -3.13 -14.53 18.55
C ASN A 125 -2.14 -13.46 18.10
N ALA A 126 -2.40 -12.16 18.29
CA ALA A 126 -1.50 -11.05 17.96
C ALA A 126 -0.94 -11.11 16.51
N GLN A 127 -1.73 -11.64 15.56
CA GLN A 127 -1.30 -11.79 14.17
C GLN A 127 -1.23 -10.43 13.48
N HIS A 128 -0.06 -10.12 12.92
CA HIS A 128 0.11 -8.98 12.03
C HIS A 128 -0.35 -9.36 10.61
N LEU A 129 -1.03 -8.43 9.95
CA LEU A 129 -1.43 -8.55 8.54
C LEU A 129 -0.64 -7.53 7.72
N CYS A 130 0.30 -8.01 6.93
CA CYS A 130 1.13 -7.18 6.08
C CYS A 130 0.97 -7.64 4.62
N ARG A 131 0.16 -6.91 3.85
CA ARG A 131 -0.10 -7.16 2.43
C ARG A 131 0.03 -5.86 1.65
N TRP A 132 1.17 -5.68 1.04
CA TRP A 132 1.47 -4.58 0.14
C TRP A 132 2.47 -5.08 -0.87
N ASP A 133 2.04 -5.28 -2.11
CA ASP A 133 2.93 -5.63 -3.21
C ASP A 133 3.68 -4.39 -3.66
N VAL A 134 5.00 -4.44 -3.56
CA VAL A 134 5.92 -3.37 -3.95
C VAL A 134 6.68 -3.70 -5.22
N ARG A 135 6.51 -4.91 -5.76
CA ARG A 135 7.17 -5.32 -6.99
C ARG A 135 6.53 -4.59 -8.18
N VAL A 136 7.36 -4.10 -9.06
CA VAL A 136 6.93 -3.77 -10.41
C VAL A 136 6.63 -5.12 -11.06
N PRO A 137 5.48 -5.33 -11.71
CA PRO A 137 5.31 -6.52 -12.56
C PRO A 137 6.50 -6.58 -13.51
N ASP A 138 7.23 -7.70 -13.52
CA ASP A 138 8.31 -7.91 -14.47
C ASP A 138 7.72 -7.77 -15.88
N THR A 139 7.93 -6.61 -16.51
CA THR A 139 7.56 -6.36 -17.90
C THR A 139 8.37 -7.23 -18.85
N ASP A 140 9.47 -7.82 -18.36
CA ASP A 140 10.32 -8.72 -19.12
C ASP A 140 9.77 -10.16 -19.21
N ASN A 141 8.70 -10.48 -18.48
CA ASN A 141 8.05 -11.78 -18.51
C ASN A 141 6.67 -11.72 -19.19
N VAL A 142 6.51 -10.86 -20.19
CA VAL A 142 5.51 -11.09 -21.22
C VAL A 142 6.00 -12.32 -21.97
N ALA A 143 5.48 -13.49 -21.59
CA ALA A 143 5.64 -14.69 -22.38
C ALA A 143 5.32 -14.29 -23.81
N VAL A 144 6.33 -14.33 -24.70
CA VAL A 144 6.11 -14.24 -26.11
C VAL A 144 5.24 -15.46 -26.43
N GLU A 145 3.94 -15.24 -26.53
CA GLU A 145 3.04 -16.28 -27.01
C GLU A 145 3.62 -16.76 -28.34
N SER A 146 4.15 -17.97 -28.31
CA SER A 146 4.61 -18.62 -29.53
C SER A 146 3.45 -18.58 -30.51
N PRO A 147 3.65 -18.11 -31.75
CA PRO A 147 2.55 -18.01 -32.71
C PRO A 147 1.87 -19.36 -32.83
N VAL A 148 0.57 -19.40 -32.58
CA VAL A 148 -0.25 -20.60 -32.73
C VAL A 148 -0.04 -21.14 -34.14
N PRO A 149 0.43 -22.39 -34.32
CA PRO A 149 0.66 -22.94 -35.64
C PRO A 149 -0.65 -22.92 -36.42
N LEU A 150 -0.64 -22.34 -37.62
CA LEU A 150 -1.79 -22.34 -38.49
C LEU A 150 -2.18 -23.79 -38.83
N PRO A 151 -3.49 -24.11 -38.89
CA PRO A 151 -3.96 -25.44 -39.30
C PRO A 151 -3.40 -25.82 -40.66
N ARG A 152 -2.87 -27.03 -40.80
CA ARG A 152 -2.41 -27.58 -42.09
C ARG A 152 -3.57 -27.63 -43.09
N PRO A 153 -3.38 -27.21 -44.35
CA PRO A 153 -4.42 -27.32 -45.35
C PRO A 153 -4.82 -28.79 -45.56
N ARG A 154 -6.12 -29.01 -45.70
CA ARG A 154 -6.71 -30.35 -45.92
C ARG A 154 -6.24 -30.90 -47.26
N PRO A 155 -5.82 -32.18 -47.37
CA PRO A 155 -5.45 -32.77 -48.66
C PRO A 155 -6.65 -32.75 -49.60
N THR A 156 -6.43 -32.25 -50.81
CA THR A 156 -7.42 -32.31 -51.89
C THR A 156 -7.43 -33.73 -52.46
N HIS A 157 -8.53 -34.45 -52.26
CA HIS A 157 -8.77 -35.67 -53.00
C HIS A 157 -8.95 -35.31 -54.47
N ARG A 158 -8.04 -35.77 -55.31
CA ARG A 158 -8.26 -35.85 -56.78
C ARG A 158 -9.09 -37.09 -57.05
N SER A 159 -10.22 -36.91 -57.75
CA SER A 159 -11.03 -37.92 -58.38
C SER A 159 -10.36 -38.43 -59.65
#